data_0cce1634f9d9e0e17b928994f0c091b4
#
_entry.id   0cce1634f9d9e0e17b928994f0c091b4
#
_cell.length_a   1.000
_cell.length_b   1.000
_cell.length_c   1.000
_cell.angle_alpha   90.00
_cell.angle_beta   90.00
_cell.angle_gamma   90.00
#
_symmetry.space_group_name_H-M   'P 1'
#
loop_
_entity.id
_entity.type
_entity.pdbx_description
1 polymer ?
#
loop_
_entity_poly.entity_id
_entity_poly.type
_entity_poly.pdbx_seq_one_letter_code
_entity_poly.pdbx_strand_id
1 'polypeptide(L)'
;MAKIIVVTSGKGGVGKTTTSASFATGLALRGFKTVVIDFDVGLRNLDLILGCERRVVFDFVNVIHNEAKLQQALIKDKTVENLYILAASQTRDKDALTQDGVERVLNELKQDFDYIVCDSPAGIERGAHLAMYFADEALVVTNPEVSSVRDSDRVLGLLASKTQKVEQGRGRLKEHLVLTRYNPNRVVKNEMMSVKDIEDILAIPLLGVIPESTSVLTSSNSGSPVISDKNSDAGSAYDDLVARFLGEERPHRFLNPENTLSLHDALPISEERRVG
;
A
#
# COMPACT_ATOMS: atom_id res chain seq x y z
N MET A 1 9.11 -4.37 19.65
CA MET A 1 9.03 -5.58 18.81
C MET A 1 8.50 -5.14 17.44
N ALA A 2 9.21 -5.45 16.37
CA ALA A 2 8.84 -5.04 15.01
C ALA A 2 7.42 -5.52 14.65
N LYS A 3 6.66 -4.69 13.94
CA LYS A 3 5.34 -5.05 13.40
C LYS A 3 5.42 -5.34 11.90
N ILE A 4 4.85 -6.45 11.46
CA ILE A 4 4.69 -6.79 10.05
C ILE A 4 3.30 -6.35 9.60
N ILE A 5 3.25 -5.46 8.62
CA ILE A 5 2.02 -4.93 8.04
C ILE A 5 1.93 -5.39 6.58
N VAL A 6 0.89 -6.12 6.23
CA VAL A 6 0.65 -6.44 4.82
C VAL A 6 -0.30 -5.42 4.21
N VAL A 7 0.04 -4.94 3.01
CA VAL A 7 -0.87 -4.15 2.16
C VAL A 7 -1.36 -5.06 1.05
N THR A 8 -2.66 -5.34 1.04
CA THR A 8 -3.25 -6.36 0.18
C THR A 8 -4.56 -5.90 -0.45
N SER A 9 -5.00 -6.58 -1.51
CA SER A 9 -6.28 -6.35 -2.16
C SER A 9 -6.73 -7.56 -2.97
N GLY A 10 -8.02 -7.67 -3.18
CA GLY A 10 -8.58 -8.70 -4.06
C GLY A 10 -8.37 -8.46 -5.55
N LYS A 11 -8.16 -7.19 -5.97
CA LYS A 11 -8.11 -6.79 -7.38
C LYS A 11 -6.81 -6.04 -7.72
N GLY A 12 -6.31 -6.23 -8.95
CA GLY A 12 -5.19 -5.47 -9.49
C GLY A 12 -5.55 -4.01 -9.76
N GLY A 13 -4.55 -3.12 -9.68
CA GLY A 13 -4.71 -1.70 -10.05
C GLY A 13 -5.48 -0.83 -9.06
N VAL A 14 -5.80 -1.32 -7.87
CA VAL A 14 -6.50 -0.53 -6.83
C VAL A 14 -5.58 0.39 -6.01
N GLY A 15 -4.27 0.42 -6.29
CA GLY A 15 -3.33 1.32 -5.62
C GLY A 15 -2.59 0.72 -4.43
N LYS A 16 -2.44 -0.62 -4.34
CA LYS A 16 -1.66 -1.27 -3.28
C LYS A 16 -0.25 -0.74 -3.17
N THR A 17 0.54 -0.84 -4.23
CA THR A 17 1.95 -0.43 -4.25
C THR A 17 2.12 1.05 -3.92
N THR A 18 1.22 1.92 -4.41
CA THR A 18 1.18 3.33 -4.02
C THR A 18 0.90 3.50 -2.53
N THR A 19 -0.02 2.71 -1.99
CA THR A 19 -0.34 2.71 -0.55
C THR A 19 0.84 2.18 0.25
N SER A 20 1.47 1.09 -0.16
CA SER A 20 2.65 0.50 0.50
C SER A 20 3.80 1.50 0.56
N ALA A 21 4.13 2.13 -0.57
CA ALA A 21 5.18 3.14 -0.67
C ALA A 21 4.88 4.35 0.22
N SER A 22 3.66 4.91 0.13
CA SER A 22 3.27 6.09 0.91
C SER A 22 3.17 5.79 2.40
N PHE A 23 2.62 4.64 2.77
CA PHE A 23 2.49 4.22 4.16
C PHE A 23 3.85 4.00 4.82
N ALA A 24 4.76 3.24 4.17
CA ALA A 24 6.11 3.02 4.68
C ALA A 24 6.90 4.34 4.80
N THR A 25 6.81 5.20 3.79
CA THR A 25 7.42 6.53 3.81
C THR A 25 6.87 7.38 4.97
N GLY A 26 5.56 7.36 5.19
CA GLY A 26 4.91 8.11 6.26
C GLY A 26 5.32 7.66 7.67
N LEU A 27 5.52 6.35 7.88
CA LEU A 27 6.09 5.80 9.11
C LEU A 27 7.53 6.26 9.31
N ALA A 28 8.35 6.18 8.26
CA ALA A 28 9.75 6.59 8.30
C ALA A 28 9.93 8.09 8.55
N LEU A 29 9.08 8.94 7.96
CA LEU A 29 9.06 10.40 8.22
C LEU A 29 8.71 10.73 9.68
N ARG A 30 8.03 9.84 10.39
CA ARG A 30 7.71 9.95 11.82
C ARG A 30 8.78 9.34 12.73
N GLY A 31 9.93 8.97 12.17
CA GLY A 31 11.10 8.49 12.90
C GLY A 31 11.16 6.98 13.11
N PHE A 32 10.17 6.21 12.65
CA PHE A 32 10.20 4.75 12.75
C PHE A 32 11.10 4.15 11.68
N LYS A 33 12.04 3.30 12.07
CA LYS A 33 12.86 2.56 11.11
C LYS A 33 12.02 1.53 10.38
N THR A 34 11.77 1.78 9.11
CA THR A 34 10.78 1.07 8.29
C THR A 34 11.43 0.45 7.07
N VAL A 35 11.10 -0.81 6.78
CA VAL A 35 11.43 -1.47 5.52
C VAL A 35 10.15 -1.81 4.78
N VAL A 36 10.13 -1.57 3.47
CA VAL A 36 9.06 -2.02 2.58
C VAL A 36 9.61 -3.09 1.64
N ILE A 37 8.88 -4.22 1.53
CA ILE A 37 9.27 -5.39 0.75
C ILE A 37 8.25 -5.58 -0.37
N ASP A 38 8.73 -5.72 -1.60
CA ASP A 38 7.92 -6.04 -2.76
C ASP A 38 7.81 -7.57 -2.93
N PHE A 39 6.59 -8.11 -2.78
CA PHE A 39 6.29 -9.53 -3.00
C PHE A 39 5.80 -9.84 -4.41
N ASP A 40 5.68 -8.82 -5.29
CA ASP A 40 5.19 -9.01 -6.67
C ASP A 40 6.32 -9.42 -7.62
N VAL A 41 6.81 -10.66 -7.43
CA VAL A 41 7.88 -11.25 -8.24
C VAL A 41 7.47 -11.29 -9.71
N GLY A 42 8.35 -10.76 -10.56
CA GLY A 42 8.16 -10.66 -12.00
C GLY A 42 7.68 -9.29 -12.51
N LEU A 43 6.96 -8.49 -11.70
CA LEU A 43 6.49 -7.17 -12.11
C LEU A 43 7.33 -6.02 -11.55
N ARG A 44 7.75 -6.09 -10.29
CA ARG A 44 8.65 -5.11 -9.65
C ARG A 44 8.26 -3.64 -9.92
N ASN A 45 7.29 -3.14 -9.15
CA ASN A 45 6.77 -1.77 -9.32
C ASN A 45 7.13 -0.84 -8.15
N LEU A 46 7.42 -1.40 -6.98
CA LEU A 46 7.64 -0.63 -5.76
C LEU A 46 8.89 0.26 -5.85
N ASP A 47 9.98 -0.26 -6.39
CA ASP A 47 11.24 0.45 -6.56
C ASP A 47 11.15 1.61 -7.57
N LEU A 48 10.25 1.52 -8.56
CA LEU A 48 9.95 2.62 -9.49
C LEU A 48 9.26 3.77 -8.75
N ILE A 49 8.24 3.47 -7.94
CA ILE A 49 7.50 4.48 -7.15
C ILE A 49 8.41 5.16 -6.12
N LEU A 50 9.42 4.44 -5.61
CA LEU A 50 10.39 4.95 -4.64
C LEU A 50 11.69 5.48 -5.29
N GLY A 51 11.77 5.52 -6.63
CA GLY A 51 12.90 6.07 -7.38
C GLY A 51 14.25 5.40 -7.11
N CYS A 52 14.24 4.11 -6.81
CA CYS A 52 15.45 3.35 -6.50
C CYS A 52 15.75 2.20 -7.46
N GLU A 53 15.04 2.09 -8.58
CA GLU A 53 15.13 1.00 -9.57
C GLU A 53 16.56 0.75 -10.08
N ARG A 54 17.36 1.82 -10.24
CA ARG A 54 18.76 1.73 -10.70
C ARG A 54 19.76 1.33 -9.62
N ARG A 55 19.30 1.19 -8.37
CA ARG A 55 20.12 0.85 -7.22
C ARG A 55 19.96 -0.60 -6.78
N VAL A 56 19.05 -1.33 -7.39
CA VAL A 56 18.81 -2.75 -7.10
C VAL A 56 19.93 -3.58 -7.72
N VAL A 57 20.81 -4.12 -6.87
CA VAL A 57 21.88 -5.06 -7.25
C VAL A 57 21.47 -6.48 -6.92
N PHE A 58 20.94 -6.68 -5.72
CA PHE A 58 20.34 -7.93 -5.25
C PHE A 58 18.90 -7.67 -4.86
N ASP A 59 18.06 -8.67 -5.00
CA ASP A 59 16.64 -8.63 -4.73
C ASP A 59 16.23 -9.59 -3.59
N PHE A 60 14.96 -9.56 -3.23
CA PHE A 60 14.41 -10.40 -2.16
C PHE A 60 14.62 -11.89 -2.42
N VAL A 61 14.51 -12.34 -3.65
CA VAL A 61 14.71 -13.76 -4.01
C VAL A 61 16.17 -14.19 -3.84
N ASN A 62 17.13 -13.32 -4.18
CA ASN A 62 18.56 -13.61 -3.92
C ASN A 62 18.83 -13.84 -2.43
N VAL A 63 18.18 -13.05 -1.55
CA VAL A 63 18.33 -13.25 -0.09
C VAL A 63 17.68 -14.55 0.36
N ILE A 64 16.47 -14.86 -0.14
CA ILE A 64 15.77 -16.11 0.18
C ILE A 64 16.63 -17.35 -0.19
N HIS A 65 17.31 -17.32 -1.33
CA HIS A 65 18.15 -18.43 -1.81
C HIS A 65 19.60 -18.38 -1.30
N ASN A 66 19.94 -17.48 -0.37
CA ASN A 66 21.30 -17.27 0.15
C ASN A 66 22.35 -16.90 -0.91
N GLU A 67 21.91 -16.35 -2.04
CA GLU A 67 22.77 -15.81 -3.10
C GLU A 67 23.34 -14.43 -2.72
N ALA A 68 22.69 -13.73 -1.79
CA ALA A 68 23.12 -12.46 -1.21
C ALA A 68 22.78 -12.37 0.28
N LYS A 69 23.53 -11.57 1.03
CA LYS A 69 23.17 -11.21 2.40
C LYS A 69 22.08 -10.15 2.37
N LEU A 70 21.21 -10.11 3.40
CA LEU A 70 20.13 -9.12 3.51
C LEU A 70 20.64 -7.68 3.38
N GLN A 71 21.76 -7.34 4.06
CA GLN A 71 22.35 -6.00 4.02
C GLN A 71 22.83 -5.58 2.62
N GLN A 72 23.11 -6.52 1.72
CA GLN A 72 23.50 -6.22 0.33
C GLN A 72 22.29 -5.94 -0.57
N ALA A 73 21.12 -6.48 -0.21
CA ALA A 73 19.87 -6.29 -0.95
C ALA A 73 19.03 -5.11 -0.43
N LEU A 74 19.23 -4.71 0.83
CA LEU A 74 18.55 -3.56 1.42
C LEU A 74 19.04 -2.24 0.79
N ILE A 75 18.09 -1.48 0.26
CA ILE A 75 18.34 -0.16 -0.32
C ILE A 75 17.84 0.90 0.66
N LYS A 76 18.74 1.69 1.25
CA LYS A 76 18.36 2.86 2.04
C LYS A 76 17.83 3.95 1.12
N ASP A 77 16.69 4.57 1.44
CA ASP A 77 16.16 5.72 0.68
C ASP A 77 17.13 6.91 0.74
N LYS A 78 17.14 7.73 -0.31
CA LYS A 78 18.05 8.89 -0.42
C LYS A 78 17.54 10.11 0.33
N THR A 79 16.24 10.25 0.46
CA THR A 79 15.55 11.43 0.96
C THR A 79 14.92 11.22 2.33
N VAL A 80 14.55 9.98 2.64
CA VAL A 80 13.90 9.60 3.91
C VAL A 80 14.82 8.68 4.69
N GLU A 81 15.44 9.20 5.74
CA GLU A 81 16.54 8.55 6.46
C GLU A 81 16.21 7.15 7.00
N ASN A 82 15.01 6.96 7.52
CA ASN A 82 14.60 5.71 8.18
C ASN A 82 13.86 4.75 7.24
N LEU A 83 13.82 5.03 5.93
CA LEU A 83 13.17 4.19 4.93
C LEU A 83 14.17 3.28 4.22
N TYR A 84 13.83 1.99 4.16
CA TYR A 84 14.57 0.97 3.45
C TYR A 84 13.65 0.19 2.53
N ILE A 85 14.19 -0.29 1.41
CA ILE A 85 13.46 -1.01 0.38
C ILE A 85 14.14 -2.35 0.13
N LEU A 86 13.34 -3.42 0.03
CA LEU A 86 13.76 -4.72 -0.45
C LEU A 86 12.94 -5.04 -1.70
N ALA A 87 13.56 -4.95 -2.86
CA ALA A 87 12.88 -5.06 -4.14
C ALA A 87 12.55 -6.51 -4.50
N ALA A 88 11.45 -6.71 -5.27
CA ALA A 88 11.15 -7.99 -5.88
C ALA A 88 12.14 -8.37 -6.98
N SER A 89 12.20 -9.64 -7.33
CA SER A 89 12.94 -10.12 -8.50
C SER A 89 12.18 -9.88 -9.79
N GLN A 90 12.87 -9.44 -10.84
CA GLN A 90 12.32 -9.34 -12.20
C GLN A 90 12.49 -10.61 -13.02
N THR A 91 13.47 -11.44 -12.68
CA THR A 91 13.93 -12.55 -13.53
C THR A 91 13.55 -13.93 -12.99
N ARG A 92 13.00 -13.99 -11.79
CA ARG A 92 12.59 -15.23 -11.13
C ARG A 92 11.08 -15.42 -11.21
N ASP A 93 10.65 -16.66 -11.12
CA ASP A 93 9.24 -17.02 -11.06
C ASP A 93 8.67 -16.83 -9.66
N LYS A 94 7.35 -16.71 -9.55
CA LYS A 94 6.62 -16.56 -8.28
C LYS A 94 6.88 -17.72 -7.30
N ASP A 95 7.24 -18.89 -7.81
CA ASP A 95 7.57 -20.08 -7.02
C ASP A 95 8.94 -20.00 -6.32
N ALA A 96 9.76 -19.00 -6.66
CA ALA A 96 11.03 -18.73 -5.98
C ALA A 96 10.86 -18.23 -4.53
N LEU A 97 9.67 -17.72 -4.16
CA LEU A 97 9.33 -17.38 -2.78
C LEU A 97 8.99 -18.66 -2.01
N THR A 98 9.84 -19.05 -1.05
CA THR A 98 9.58 -20.16 -0.13
C THR A 98 9.15 -19.63 1.24
N GLN A 99 8.27 -20.37 1.93
CA GLN A 99 7.78 -19.95 3.25
C GLN A 99 8.92 -19.82 4.26
N ASP A 100 9.80 -20.82 4.33
CA ASP A 100 10.95 -20.81 5.25
C ASP A 100 11.93 -19.67 4.94
N GLY A 101 12.17 -19.39 3.65
CA GLY A 101 13.01 -18.29 3.21
C GLY A 101 12.42 -16.93 3.59
N VAL A 102 11.12 -16.73 3.37
CA VAL A 102 10.42 -15.52 3.79
C VAL A 102 10.47 -15.36 5.31
N GLU A 103 10.16 -16.43 6.07
CA GLU A 103 10.20 -16.40 7.53
C GLU A 103 11.57 -16.00 8.06
N ARG A 104 12.64 -16.58 7.50
CA ARG A 104 14.02 -16.28 7.88
C ARG A 104 14.35 -14.81 7.65
N VAL A 105 14.03 -14.26 6.48
CA VAL A 105 14.28 -12.85 6.15
C VAL A 105 13.47 -11.91 7.05
N LEU A 106 12.19 -12.20 7.28
CA LEU A 106 11.37 -11.40 8.18
C LEU A 106 11.90 -11.42 9.62
N ASN A 107 12.38 -12.57 10.09
CA ASN A 107 12.95 -12.68 11.44
C ASN A 107 14.28 -11.92 11.56
N GLU A 108 15.12 -11.88 10.52
CA GLU A 108 16.32 -11.03 10.48
C GLU A 108 15.93 -9.54 10.50
N LEU A 109 14.97 -9.11 9.68
CA LEU A 109 14.48 -7.73 9.66
C LEU A 109 13.89 -7.26 10.99
N LYS A 110 13.21 -8.15 11.73
CA LYS A 110 12.63 -7.82 13.05
C LYS A 110 13.67 -7.39 14.09
N GLN A 111 14.95 -7.69 13.88
CA GLN A 111 16.01 -7.28 14.81
C GLN A 111 16.33 -5.78 14.70
N ASP A 112 16.14 -5.21 13.50
CA ASP A 112 16.65 -3.88 13.16
C ASP A 112 15.56 -2.85 12.83
N PHE A 113 14.33 -3.27 12.57
CA PHE A 113 13.24 -2.40 12.11
C PHE A 113 12.08 -2.34 13.11
N ASP A 114 11.39 -1.19 13.13
CA ASP A 114 10.15 -1.01 13.88
C ASP A 114 8.95 -1.52 13.10
N TYR A 115 8.96 -1.27 11.78
CA TYR A 115 7.90 -1.71 10.86
C TYR A 115 8.46 -2.40 9.62
N ILE A 116 7.81 -3.49 9.24
CA ILE A 116 8.05 -4.23 8.00
C ILE A 116 6.75 -4.17 7.19
N VAL A 117 6.75 -3.45 6.09
CA VAL A 117 5.58 -3.30 5.21
C VAL A 117 5.73 -4.26 4.03
N CYS A 118 4.80 -5.18 3.88
CA CYS A 118 4.79 -6.16 2.78
C CYS A 118 3.80 -5.72 1.71
N ASP A 119 4.31 -5.30 0.53
CA ASP A 119 3.47 -5.02 -0.64
C ASP A 119 3.12 -6.33 -1.32
N SER A 120 1.86 -6.78 -1.22
CA SER A 120 1.45 -8.05 -1.78
C SER A 120 1.09 -7.92 -3.28
N PRO A 121 1.27 -8.95 -4.09
CA PRO A 121 0.60 -9.03 -5.38
C PRO A 121 -0.93 -9.02 -5.21
N ALA A 122 -1.67 -8.74 -6.28
CA ALA A 122 -3.11 -8.75 -6.25
C ALA A 122 -3.67 -10.18 -6.11
N GLY A 123 -4.83 -10.29 -5.48
CA GLY A 123 -5.59 -11.54 -5.41
C GLY A 123 -5.17 -12.47 -4.27
N ILE A 124 -5.32 -13.77 -4.52
CA ILE A 124 -5.23 -14.81 -3.48
C ILE A 124 -4.21 -15.91 -3.82
N GLU A 125 -3.38 -15.68 -4.84
CA GLU A 125 -2.36 -16.62 -5.28
C GLU A 125 -1.22 -16.74 -4.23
N ARG A 126 -0.31 -17.69 -4.46
CA ARG A 126 0.78 -18.05 -3.54
C ARG A 126 1.60 -16.85 -3.05
N GLY A 127 1.98 -15.94 -3.95
CA GLY A 127 2.75 -14.74 -3.56
C GLY A 127 1.99 -13.83 -2.59
N ALA A 128 0.70 -13.59 -2.86
CA ALA A 128 -0.16 -12.83 -1.96
C ALA A 128 -0.35 -13.55 -0.62
N HIS A 129 -0.53 -14.87 -0.65
CA HIS A 129 -0.66 -15.68 0.56
C HIS A 129 0.59 -15.58 1.44
N LEU A 130 1.80 -15.69 0.86
CA LEU A 130 3.06 -15.58 1.62
C LEU A 130 3.25 -14.19 2.23
N ALA A 131 2.86 -13.11 1.52
CA ALA A 131 2.90 -11.76 2.06
C ALA A 131 1.96 -11.58 3.26
N MET A 132 0.77 -12.23 3.23
CA MET A 132 -0.24 -12.16 4.30
C MET A 132 0.08 -13.07 5.49
N TYR A 133 0.76 -14.19 5.25
CA TYR A 133 0.89 -15.29 6.22
C TYR A 133 1.54 -14.86 7.54
N PHE A 134 2.61 -14.07 7.48
CA PHE A 134 3.38 -13.63 8.66
C PHE A 134 2.94 -12.27 9.23
N ALA A 135 1.92 -11.64 8.66
CA ALA A 135 1.51 -10.30 9.05
C ALA A 135 0.93 -10.22 10.47
N ASP A 136 1.14 -9.08 11.11
CA ASP A 136 0.52 -8.72 12.38
C ASP A 136 -0.77 -7.93 12.19
N GLU A 137 -0.79 -7.05 11.20
CA GLU A 137 -1.93 -6.24 10.81
C GLU A 137 -2.02 -6.20 9.26
N ALA A 138 -3.21 -5.95 8.73
CA ALA A 138 -3.45 -5.87 7.28
C ALA A 138 -4.12 -4.54 6.90
N LEU A 139 -3.60 -3.88 5.87
CA LEU A 139 -4.27 -2.80 5.15
C LEU A 139 -4.94 -3.40 3.91
N VAL A 140 -6.26 -3.50 3.93
CA VAL A 140 -7.06 -4.01 2.82
C VAL A 140 -7.44 -2.83 1.93
N VAL A 141 -6.80 -2.75 0.76
CA VAL A 141 -6.97 -1.66 -0.20
C VAL A 141 -8.01 -2.02 -1.23
N THR A 142 -9.02 -1.18 -1.41
CA THR A 142 -10.06 -1.36 -2.42
C THR A 142 -10.50 -0.04 -3.05
N ASN A 143 -11.05 -0.12 -4.26
CA ASN A 143 -11.78 1.00 -4.86
C ASN A 143 -13.27 0.89 -4.50
N PRO A 144 -14.01 1.99 -4.50
CA PRO A 144 -15.45 2.01 -4.21
C PRO A 144 -16.28 1.50 -5.41
N GLU A 145 -15.94 0.29 -5.88
CA GLU A 145 -16.58 -0.44 -6.96
C GLU A 145 -17.05 -1.81 -6.47
N VAL A 146 -18.24 -2.25 -6.85
CA VAL A 146 -18.86 -3.50 -6.39
C VAL A 146 -17.92 -4.71 -6.60
N SER A 147 -17.26 -4.80 -7.75
CA SER A 147 -16.32 -5.90 -8.03
C SER A 147 -15.10 -5.89 -7.12
N SER A 148 -14.51 -4.71 -6.86
CA SER A 148 -13.36 -4.57 -5.98
C SER A 148 -13.69 -4.90 -4.53
N VAL A 149 -14.85 -4.45 -4.05
CA VAL A 149 -15.34 -4.74 -2.69
C VAL A 149 -15.59 -6.24 -2.51
N ARG A 150 -16.23 -6.90 -3.48
CA ARG A 150 -16.45 -8.36 -3.45
C ARG A 150 -15.14 -9.16 -3.45
N ASP A 151 -14.15 -8.73 -4.23
CA ASP A 151 -12.85 -9.40 -4.26
C ASP A 151 -12.07 -9.16 -2.95
N SER A 152 -12.27 -8.01 -2.30
CA SER A 152 -11.70 -7.72 -0.97
C SER A 152 -12.30 -8.60 0.12
N ASP A 153 -13.60 -8.92 0.07
CA ASP A 153 -14.24 -9.85 1.01
C ASP A 153 -13.59 -11.25 0.95
N ARG A 154 -13.19 -11.72 -0.24
CA ARG A 154 -12.44 -12.98 -0.39
C ARG A 154 -11.08 -12.93 0.30
N VAL A 155 -10.37 -11.81 0.20
CA VAL A 155 -9.08 -11.60 0.89
C VAL A 155 -9.27 -11.61 2.41
N LEU A 156 -10.32 -10.98 2.92
CA LEU A 156 -10.66 -11.02 4.35
C LEU A 156 -10.91 -12.46 4.84
N GLY A 157 -11.56 -13.30 4.03
CA GLY A 157 -11.73 -14.72 4.31
C GLY A 157 -10.38 -15.46 4.44
N LEU A 158 -9.37 -15.13 3.63
CA LEU A 158 -8.02 -15.69 3.76
C LEU A 158 -7.31 -15.19 5.01
N LEU A 159 -7.34 -13.88 5.27
CA LEU A 159 -6.75 -13.28 6.48
C LEU A 159 -7.34 -13.90 7.76
N ALA A 160 -8.64 -14.20 7.74
CA ALA A 160 -9.33 -14.81 8.86
C ALA A 160 -9.01 -16.30 9.09
N SER A 161 -8.44 -17.01 8.09
CA SER A 161 -8.30 -18.47 8.14
C SER A 161 -6.91 -19.02 7.81
N LYS A 162 -6.07 -18.28 7.11
CA LYS A 162 -4.82 -18.80 6.50
C LYS A 162 -3.58 -18.00 6.90
N THR A 163 -3.53 -17.44 8.09
CA THR A 163 -2.36 -16.72 8.60
C THR A 163 -1.69 -17.50 9.73
N GLN A 164 -0.38 -17.25 9.92
CA GLN A 164 0.38 -17.91 10.98
C GLN A 164 -0.26 -17.71 12.38
N LYS A 165 -0.79 -16.51 12.64
CA LYS A 165 -1.49 -16.24 13.92
C LYS A 165 -2.69 -17.14 14.14
N VAL A 166 -3.50 -17.33 13.11
CA VAL A 166 -4.69 -18.18 13.18
C VAL A 166 -4.28 -19.65 13.35
N GLU A 167 -3.33 -20.14 12.56
CA GLU A 167 -2.84 -21.51 12.64
C GLU A 167 -2.20 -21.85 13.99
N GLN A 168 -1.57 -20.86 14.62
CA GLN A 168 -0.97 -21.00 15.96
C GLN A 168 -1.95 -20.68 17.11
N GLY A 169 -3.24 -20.46 16.83
CA GLY A 169 -4.24 -20.15 17.86
C GLY A 169 -4.06 -18.79 18.55
N ARG A 170 -3.28 -17.87 17.94
CA ARG A 170 -2.99 -16.53 18.49
C ARG A 170 -4.02 -15.46 18.10
N GLY A 171 -5.16 -15.86 17.54
CA GLY A 171 -6.23 -14.99 17.13
C GLY A 171 -6.11 -14.50 15.68
N ARG A 172 -6.95 -13.51 15.31
CA ARG A 172 -6.98 -12.93 13.97
C ARG A 172 -6.03 -11.72 13.86
N LEU A 173 -5.71 -11.36 12.63
CA LEU A 173 -5.04 -10.10 12.34
C LEU A 173 -5.98 -8.93 12.67
N LYS A 174 -5.39 -7.78 12.95
CA LYS A 174 -6.12 -6.51 12.94
C LYS A 174 -6.19 -6.02 11.50
N GLU A 175 -7.39 -5.85 11.00
CA GLU A 175 -7.67 -5.49 9.62
C GLU A 175 -8.11 -4.03 9.55
N HIS A 176 -7.70 -3.32 8.50
CA HIS A 176 -7.99 -1.92 8.28
C HIS A 176 -8.39 -1.69 6.83
N LEU A 177 -9.50 -0.98 6.62
CA LEU A 177 -9.96 -0.60 5.28
C LEU A 177 -9.24 0.65 4.79
N VAL A 178 -8.74 0.60 3.56
CA VAL A 178 -8.21 1.76 2.83
C VAL A 178 -8.96 1.88 1.51
N LEU A 179 -9.72 2.96 1.35
CA LEU A 179 -10.41 3.29 0.11
C LEU A 179 -9.55 4.22 -0.74
N THR A 180 -9.36 3.87 -2.00
CA THR A 180 -8.59 4.66 -2.96
C THR A 180 -9.46 5.10 -4.14
N ARG A 181 -9.03 6.13 -4.86
CA ARG A 181 -9.77 6.71 -5.98
C ARG A 181 -11.19 7.12 -5.60
N TYR A 182 -11.37 7.58 -4.38
CA TYR A 182 -12.67 8.03 -3.90
C TYR A 182 -13.02 9.39 -4.49
N ASN A 183 -14.27 9.51 -4.98
CA ASN A 183 -14.78 10.77 -5.50
C ASN A 183 -16.19 11.02 -4.96
N PRO A 184 -16.35 11.92 -3.96
CA PRO A 184 -17.63 12.14 -3.32
C PRO A 184 -18.71 12.70 -4.26
N ASN A 185 -18.34 13.42 -5.33
CA ASN A 185 -19.28 13.87 -6.35
C ASN A 185 -19.92 12.71 -7.12
N ARG A 186 -19.15 11.64 -7.38
CA ARG A 186 -19.65 10.43 -8.04
C ARG A 186 -20.53 9.60 -7.10
N VAL A 187 -20.26 9.63 -5.79
CA VAL A 187 -21.14 9.01 -4.79
C VAL A 187 -22.52 9.68 -4.77
N VAL A 188 -22.56 11.01 -4.76
CA VAL A 188 -23.83 11.77 -4.81
C VAL A 188 -24.64 11.45 -6.06
N LYS A 189 -23.96 11.15 -7.19
CA LYS A 189 -24.61 10.76 -8.46
C LYS A 189 -24.98 9.27 -8.54
N ASN A 190 -24.75 8.48 -7.50
CA ASN A 190 -24.88 7.01 -7.50
C ASN A 190 -24.00 6.28 -8.55
N GLU A 191 -22.88 6.88 -8.93
CA GLU A 191 -21.89 6.30 -9.84
C GLU A 191 -20.78 5.54 -9.09
N MET A 192 -20.75 5.66 -7.77
CA MET A 192 -19.73 5.10 -6.90
C MET A 192 -20.37 4.69 -5.55
N MET A 193 -19.88 3.59 -4.95
CA MET A 193 -20.35 3.17 -3.63
C MET A 193 -19.94 4.18 -2.55
N SER A 194 -20.81 4.39 -1.59
CA SER A 194 -20.48 5.22 -0.42
C SER A 194 -19.53 4.46 0.53
N VAL A 195 -18.81 5.19 1.37
CA VAL A 195 -17.97 4.61 2.43
C VAL A 195 -18.81 3.70 3.32
N LYS A 196 -20.00 4.17 3.72
CA LYS A 196 -20.90 3.41 4.59
C LYS A 196 -21.30 2.06 3.98
N ASP A 197 -21.68 2.05 2.69
CA ASP A 197 -22.05 0.79 2.02
C ASP A 197 -20.89 -0.22 2.02
N ILE A 198 -19.66 0.27 1.86
CA ILE A 198 -18.46 -0.58 1.84
C ILE A 198 -18.14 -1.09 3.24
N GLU A 199 -18.21 -0.24 4.28
CA GLU A 199 -18.02 -0.66 5.68
C GLU A 199 -19.08 -1.67 6.11
N ASP A 200 -20.35 -1.49 5.70
CA ASP A 200 -21.43 -2.43 5.99
C ASP A 200 -21.19 -3.82 5.33
N ILE A 201 -20.57 -3.86 4.15
CA ILE A 201 -20.24 -5.10 3.45
C ILE A 201 -19.01 -5.79 4.03
N LEU A 202 -17.92 -5.05 4.22
CA LEU A 202 -16.63 -5.63 4.61
C LEU A 202 -16.47 -5.80 6.13
N ALA A 203 -17.25 -5.07 6.92
CA ALA A 203 -17.28 -5.12 8.38
C ALA A 203 -15.89 -4.96 9.05
N ILE A 204 -15.01 -4.15 8.44
CA ILE A 204 -13.69 -3.79 8.97
C ILE A 204 -13.56 -2.27 9.12
N PRO A 205 -12.80 -1.77 10.12
CA PRO A 205 -12.71 -0.34 10.39
C PRO A 205 -12.02 0.43 9.26
N LEU A 206 -12.59 1.57 8.90
CA LEU A 206 -12.01 2.50 7.94
C LEU A 206 -10.78 3.19 8.53
N LEU A 207 -9.62 3.03 7.88
CA LEU A 207 -8.39 3.72 8.26
C LEU A 207 -8.14 4.96 7.39
N GLY A 208 -8.45 4.90 6.09
CA GLY A 208 -8.16 5.99 5.19
C GLY A 208 -9.02 6.03 3.94
N VAL A 209 -9.28 7.26 3.48
CA VAL A 209 -9.92 7.53 2.18
C VAL A 209 -8.98 8.40 1.37
N ILE A 210 -8.47 7.84 0.29
CA ILE A 210 -7.56 8.51 -0.64
C ILE A 210 -8.37 8.99 -1.84
N PRO A 211 -8.44 10.29 -2.07
CA PRO A 211 -9.22 10.83 -3.18
C PRO A 211 -8.62 10.46 -4.55
N GLU A 212 -9.45 10.50 -5.57
CA GLU A 212 -8.97 10.46 -6.96
C GLU A 212 -8.12 11.72 -7.21
N SER A 213 -6.85 11.52 -7.61
CA SER A 213 -5.88 12.63 -7.74
C SER A 213 -4.86 12.35 -8.83
N THR A 214 -4.61 13.36 -9.67
CA THR A 214 -3.55 13.32 -10.69
C THR A 214 -2.15 13.30 -10.06
N SER A 215 -2.00 13.82 -8.85
CA SER A 215 -0.73 13.83 -8.11
C SER A 215 -0.19 12.43 -7.86
N VAL A 216 -1.05 11.42 -7.73
CA VAL A 216 -0.63 10.02 -7.59
C VAL A 216 0.19 9.57 -8.80
N LEU A 217 -0.28 9.85 -10.01
CA LEU A 217 0.42 9.49 -11.24
C LEU A 217 1.71 10.30 -11.40
N THR A 218 1.65 11.60 -11.18
CA THR A 218 2.81 12.50 -11.28
C THR A 218 3.90 12.08 -10.30
N SER A 219 3.56 11.81 -9.05
CA SER A 219 4.50 11.36 -8.02
C SER A 219 5.12 10.01 -8.36
N SER A 220 4.32 9.05 -8.82
CA SER A 220 4.82 7.73 -9.24
C SER A 220 5.81 7.85 -10.41
N ASN A 221 5.51 8.68 -11.40
CA ASN A 221 6.40 8.91 -12.55
C ASN A 221 7.70 9.64 -12.18
N SER A 222 7.70 10.42 -11.10
CA SER A 222 8.89 11.11 -10.60
C SER A 222 9.73 10.25 -9.64
N GLY A 223 9.30 9.03 -9.32
CA GLY A 223 9.96 8.15 -8.36
C GLY A 223 9.92 8.71 -6.93
N SER A 224 8.83 9.37 -6.58
CA SER A 224 8.60 9.92 -5.24
C SER A 224 7.20 9.53 -4.76
N PRO A 225 7.04 8.89 -3.60
CA PRO A 225 5.73 8.50 -3.08
C PRO A 225 4.88 9.75 -2.82
N VAL A 226 3.57 9.66 -3.15
CA VAL A 226 2.68 10.83 -3.15
C VAL A 226 2.52 11.50 -1.77
N ILE A 227 2.75 10.79 -0.68
CA ILE A 227 2.77 11.36 0.69
C ILE A 227 3.83 12.47 0.85
N SER A 228 4.87 12.48 0.01
CA SER A 228 5.91 13.52 0.02
C SER A 228 5.40 14.85 -0.55
N ASP A 229 4.34 14.83 -1.35
CA ASP A 229 3.66 16.01 -1.86
C ASP A 229 2.57 16.47 -0.87
N LYS A 230 2.96 17.25 0.12
CA LYS A 230 2.08 17.76 1.19
C LYS A 230 1.00 18.72 0.68
N ASN A 231 1.14 19.23 -0.54
CA ASN A 231 0.19 20.16 -1.14
C ASN A 231 -0.91 19.44 -1.92
N SER A 232 -0.77 18.13 -2.14
CA SER A 232 -1.80 17.35 -2.81
C SER A 232 -2.80 16.74 -1.84
N ASP A 233 -4.04 16.58 -2.30
CA ASP A 233 -5.10 15.91 -1.55
C ASP A 233 -4.70 14.47 -1.19
N ALA A 234 -4.16 13.73 -2.16
CA ALA A 234 -3.74 12.36 -1.93
C ALA A 234 -2.57 12.27 -0.94
N GLY A 235 -1.59 13.19 -1.01
CA GLY A 235 -0.48 13.24 -0.06
C GLY A 235 -0.95 13.51 1.36
N SER A 236 -1.86 14.49 1.52
CA SER A 236 -2.49 14.81 2.80
C SER A 236 -3.34 13.65 3.34
N ALA A 237 -4.06 12.94 2.46
CA ALA A 237 -4.87 11.77 2.83
C ALA A 237 -4.00 10.61 3.34
N TYR A 238 -2.86 10.34 2.71
CA TYR A 238 -1.90 9.34 3.20
C TYR A 238 -1.26 9.77 4.53
N ASP A 239 -0.95 11.04 4.72
CA ASP A 239 -0.42 11.54 6.01
C ASP A 239 -1.43 11.32 7.14
N ASP A 240 -2.70 11.64 6.92
CA ASP A 240 -3.78 11.38 7.87
C ASP A 240 -4.01 9.87 8.12
N LEU A 241 -3.86 9.04 7.09
CA LEU A 241 -3.96 7.57 7.22
C LEU A 241 -2.87 7.04 8.15
N VAL A 242 -1.62 7.47 7.97
CA VAL A 242 -0.49 7.05 8.83
C VAL A 242 -0.69 7.57 10.24
N ALA A 243 -1.15 8.81 10.42
CA ALA A 243 -1.43 9.39 11.72
C ALA A 243 -2.50 8.56 12.48
N ARG A 244 -3.62 8.20 11.82
CA ARG A 244 -4.67 7.34 12.42
C ARG A 244 -4.15 5.94 12.74
N PHE A 245 -3.32 5.36 11.89
CA PHE A 245 -2.70 4.07 12.16
C PHE A 245 -1.85 4.09 13.45
N LEU A 246 -1.17 5.19 13.71
CA LEU A 246 -0.38 5.42 14.93
C LEU A 246 -1.23 5.83 16.15
N GLY A 247 -2.56 5.96 15.99
CA GLY A 247 -3.47 6.25 17.08
C GLY A 247 -3.82 7.73 17.25
N GLU A 248 -3.41 8.60 16.32
CA GLU A 248 -3.82 10.01 16.33
C GLU A 248 -5.27 10.13 15.81
N GLU A 249 -6.06 11.00 16.42
CA GLU A 249 -7.37 11.38 15.90
C GLU A 249 -7.21 12.36 14.74
N ARG A 250 -7.63 11.94 13.54
CA ARG A 250 -7.63 12.75 12.32
C ARG A 250 -8.96 12.60 11.60
N PRO A 251 -9.60 13.69 11.15
CA PRO A 251 -10.85 13.62 10.39
C PRO A 251 -10.58 12.99 9.00
N HIS A 252 -11.60 12.33 8.45
CA HIS A 252 -11.62 11.92 7.05
C HIS A 252 -12.03 13.09 6.16
N ARG A 253 -11.06 13.88 5.72
CA ARG A 253 -11.28 15.17 5.03
C ARG A 253 -12.00 15.06 3.69
N PHE A 254 -11.82 13.95 2.98
CA PHE A 254 -12.23 13.82 1.58
C PHE A 254 -13.55 13.05 1.39
N LEU A 255 -14.39 12.97 2.41
CA LEU A 255 -15.70 12.32 2.34
C LEU A 255 -16.77 13.19 1.67
N ASN A 256 -16.65 14.50 1.81
CA ASN A 256 -17.63 15.45 1.30
C ASN A 256 -17.12 16.19 0.07
N PRO A 257 -18.00 16.50 -0.92
CA PRO A 257 -17.63 17.25 -2.11
C PRO A 257 -16.95 18.60 -1.85
N GLU A 258 -17.31 19.26 -0.76
CA GLU A 258 -16.78 20.58 -0.38
C GLU A 258 -15.32 20.58 0.03
N ASN A 259 -14.77 19.41 0.39
CA ASN A 259 -13.43 19.26 0.89
C ASN A 259 -12.42 18.72 -0.16
N THR A 260 -12.89 18.43 -1.37
CA THR A 260 -12.00 18.06 -2.47
C THR A 260 -11.59 19.33 -3.21
N LEU A 261 -10.28 19.62 -3.25
CA LEU A 261 -9.75 20.63 -4.16
C LEU A 261 -10.21 20.23 -5.56
N SER A 262 -11.03 21.05 -6.18
CA SER A 262 -11.79 20.64 -7.35
C SER A 262 -10.84 20.30 -8.50
N LEU A 263 -11.05 19.15 -9.12
CA LEU A 263 -10.47 18.77 -10.42
C LEU A 263 -10.83 19.79 -11.53
N HIS A 264 -11.70 20.77 -11.25
CA HIS A 264 -12.13 21.81 -12.18
C HIS A 264 -11.18 22.99 -12.30
N ASP A 265 -10.28 23.24 -11.33
CA ASP A 265 -9.37 24.38 -11.40
C ASP A 265 -8.09 24.11 -12.21
N ALA A 266 -7.91 22.89 -12.74
CA ALA A 266 -6.71 22.49 -13.45
C ALA A 266 -6.82 22.52 -15.00
N LEU A 267 -7.96 22.86 -15.58
CA LEU A 267 -8.10 23.03 -17.02
C LEU A 267 -8.52 24.47 -17.33
N PRO A 268 -7.68 25.28 -17.98
CA PRO A 268 -8.13 26.54 -18.52
C PRO A 268 -9.19 26.22 -19.60
N ILE A 269 -10.38 26.73 -19.42
CA ILE A 269 -11.42 26.75 -20.46
C ILE A 269 -10.79 27.51 -21.64
N SER A 270 -10.47 26.79 -22.70
CA SER A 270 -10.13 27.42 -23.97
C SER A 270 -11.39 28.15 -24.45
N GLU A 271 -11.42 29.47 -24.30
CA GLU A 271 -12.40 30.30 -24.99
C GLU A 271 -12.27 30.00 -26.49
N GLU A 272 -13.29 29.36 -27.01
CA GLU A 272 -13.50 29.30 -28.45
C GLU A 272 -13.55 30.73 -29.00
N ARG A 273 -12.57 31.07 -29.78
CA ARG A 273 -12.67 32.26 -30.64
C ARG A 273 -13.84 32.10 -31.57
N ARG A 274 -14.87 32.83 -31.29
CA ARG A 274 -15.87 33.19 -32.32
C ARG A 274 -15.13 34.04 -33.35
N VAL A 275 -14.85 33.44 -34.48
CA VAL A 275 -14.46 34.16 -35.69
C VAL A 275 -15.77 34.64 -36.31
N GLY A 276 -15.87 35.98 -36.42
CA GLY A 276 -16.92 36.62 -37.22
C GLY A 276 -16.64 36.54 -38.72
#